data_80a37298a11c7b5e5deed6afeaf0c6c9
#
_entry.id   80a37298a11c7b5e5deed6afeaf0c6c9
#
_cell.length_a   1.000
_cell.length_b   1.000
_cell.length_c   1.000
_cell.angle_alpha   90.00
_cell.angle_beta   90.00
_cell.angle_gamma   90.00
#
_symmetry.space_group_name_H-M   'P 1'
#
loop_
_entity.id
_entity.type
_entity.pdbx_description
1 polymer ?
#
loop_
_entity_poly.entity_id
_entity_poly.type
_entity_poly.pdbx_seq_one_letter_code
_entity_poly.pdbx_strand_id
1 'polypeptide(L)'
;MKVTLRSERPVSDESVKKETGKSFAEWWKVLDAFGGPAKGRREIGGYLYGELKVDPWWSATLQVEYERHEGVVEKDGRGKGYTICATKSVKAAPEKCFAMWASGEALDGWFGPKNVLDLKAGGSLSNGDGNAADVKGVTPGKTIRLVWKDASAPGTPVEVKFQPAPGKTTVMVTHDRL
;
A
#
# COMPACT_ATOMS: atom_id res chain seq x y z
N MET A 1 15.08 9.61 6.20
CA MET A 1 15.05 8.14 6.41
C MET A 1 14.62 7.46 5.11
N LYS A 2 15.41 6.49 4.61
CA LYS A 2 15.00 5.70 3.44
C LYS A 2 13.74 4.90 3.77
N VAL A 3 12.73 4.98 2.92
CA VAL A 3 11.52 4.16 3.06
C VAL A 3 11.86 2.72 2.71
N THR A 4 11.54 1.79 3.60
CA THR A 4 11.72 0.35 3.39
C THR A 4 10.37 -0.27 3.07
N LEU A 5 10.24 -0.83 1.87
CA LEU A 5 8.98 -1.35 1.33
C LEU A 5 8.82 -2.86 1.50
N ARG A 6 9.89 -3.58 1.78
CA ARG A 6 9.85 -5.02 2.03
C ARG A 6 10.23 -5.33 3.45
N SER A 7 9.52 -6.28 4.05
CA SER A 7 9.96 -6.90 5.28
C SER A 7 11.24 -7.71 5.01
N GLU A 8 12.24 -7.57 5.88
CA GLU A 8 13.40 -8.45 5.89
C GLU A 8 13.02 -9.90 6.24
N ARG A 9 11.85 -10.07 6.84
CA ARG A 9 11.28 -11.37 7.21
C ARG A 9 9.99 -11.61 6.44
N PRO A 10 10.04 -12.31 5.30
CA PRO A 10 8.83 -12.72 4.59
C PRO A 10 7.97 -13.60 5.52
N VAL A 11 6.67 -13.59 5.30
CA VAL A 11 5.76 -14.47 6.05
C VAL A 11 6.17 -15.93 5.79
N SER A 12 6.52 -16.64 6.86
CA SER A 12 6.96 -18.02 6.78
C SER A 12 5.78 -18.98 6.92
N ASP A 13 5.90 -20.17 6.35
CA ASP A 13 4.91 -21.24 6.50
C ASP A 13 4.70 -21.64 7.97
N GLU A 14 5.77 -21.58 8.77
CA GLU A 14 5.72 -21.81 10.21
C GLU A 14 4.84 -20.76 10.92
N SER A 15 5.01 -19.48 10.58
CA SER A 15 4.17 -18.40 11.13
C SER A 15 2.71 -18.57 10.75
N VAL A 16 2.42 -18.89 9.49
CA VAL A 16 1.07 -19.13 9.00
C VAL A 16 0.42 -20.30 9.77
N LYS A 17 1.13 -21.42 9.88
CA LYS A 17 0.63 -22.60 10.58
C LYS A 17 0.37 -22.33 12.06
N LYS A 18 1.26 -21.61 12.73
CA LYS A 18 1.11 -21.24 14.14
C LYS A 18 -0.13 -20.38 14.39
N GLU A 19 -0.36 -19.38 13.55
CA GLU A 19 -1.39 -18.36 13.77
C GLU A 19 -2.75 -18.73 13.16
N THR A 20 -2.78 -19.59 12.12
CA THR A 20 -4.01 -19.96 11.41
C THR A 20 -4.37 -21.44 11.51
N GLY A 21 -3.50 -22.26 12.12
CA GLY A 21 -3.69 -23.70 12.28
C GLY A 21 -3.38 -24.54 11.04
N LYS A 22 -3.03 -23.92 9.89
CA LYS A 22 -2.75 -24.60 8.62
C LYS A 22 -1.52 -23.99 7.95
N SER A 23 -0.74 -24.80 7.24
CA SER A 23 0.33 -24.37 6.34
C SER A 23 -0.23 -23.66 5.10
N PHE A 24 0.60 -22.97 4.35
CA PHE A 24 0.18 -22.41 3.06
C PHE A 24 -0.37 -23.49 2.13
N ALA A 25 0.31 -24.62 2.01
CA ALA A 25 -0.14 -25.72 1.14
C ALA A 25 -1.52 -26.28 1.54
N GLU A 26 -1.84 -26.29 2.84
CA GLU A 26 -3.16 -26.69 3.33
C GLU A 26 -4.21 -25.62 3.03
N TRP A 27 -3.83 -24.33 3.15
CA TRP A 27 -4.70 -23.22 2.78
C TRP A 27 -4.99 -23.17 1.28
N TRP A 28 -4.00 -23.45 0.42
CA TRP A 28 -4.22 -23.51 -1.03
C TRP A 28 -5.28 -24.54 -1.38
N LYS A 29 -5.24 -25.74 -0.81
CA LYS A 29 -6.29 -26.77 -0.99
C LYS A 29 -7.68 -26.29 -0.55
N VAL A 30 -7.77 -25.54 0.56
CA VAL A 30 -9.04 -24.97 1.03
C VAL A 30 -9.58 -23.94 0.04
N LEU A 31 -8.72 -23.05 -0.48
CA LEU A 31 -9.11 -22.02 -1.42
C LEU A 31 -9.43 -22.57 -2.81
N ASP A 32 -8.71 -23.60 -3.26
CA ASP A 32 -9.02 -24.33 -4.50
C ASP A 32 -10.41 -24.98 -4.42
N ALA A 33 -10.70 -25.66 -3.31
CA ALA A 33 -12.00 -26.28 -3.07
C ALA A 33 -13.14 -25.25 -2.99
N PHE A 34 -12.87 -24.03 -2.55
CA PHE A 34 -13.84 -22.90 -2.56
C PHE A 34 -14.11 -22.37 -3.97
N GLY A 35 -13.25 -22.65 -4.93
CA GLY A 35 -13.38 -22.24 -6.35
C GLY A 35 -12.21 -21.43 -6.89
N GLY A 36 -11.12 -21.36 -6.15
CA GLY A 36 -9.85 -20.83 -6.62
C GLY A 36 -9.86 -19.35 -6.94
N PRO A 37 -8.87 -18.88 -7.72
CA PRO A 37 -8.69 -17.46 -8.05
C PRO A 37 -9.87 -16.83 -8.81
N ALA A 38 -10.69 -17.66 -9.48
CA ALA A 38 -11.87 -17.21 -10.23
C ALA A 38 -12.91 -16.52 -9.33
N LYS A 39 -12.94 -16.83 -8.04
CA LYS A 39 -13.80 -16.17 -7.05
C LYS A 39 -13.43 -14.70 -6.81
N GLY A 40 -12.18 -14.35 -7.00
CA GLY A 40 -11.67 -13.00 -6.77
C GLY A 40 -11.56 -12.61 -5.28
N ARG A 41 -10.81 -11.52 -5.04
CA ARG A 41 -10.46 -11.07 -3.68
C ARG A 41 -11.64 -10.91 -2.73
N ARG A 42 -12.75 -10.36 -3.22
CA ARG A 42 -13.90 -10.05 -2.36
C ARG A 42 -14.52 -11.32 -1.79
N GLU A 43 -14.74 -12.33 -2.62
CA GLU A 43 -15.35 -13.59 -2.19
C GLU A 43 -14.39 -14.42 -1.33
N ILE A 44 -13.13 -14.53 -1.75
CA ILE A 44 -12.08 -15.22 -0.98
C ILE A 44 -11.90 -14.58 0.40
N GLY A 45 -11.82 -13.23 0.47
CA GLY A 45 -11.71 -12.52 1.74
C GLY A 45 -12.95 -12.70 2.62
N GLY A 46 -14.15 -12.68 2.04
CA GLY A 46 -15.40 -12.97 2.73
C GLY A 46 -15.44 -14.38 3.28
N TYR A 47 -14.96 -15.36 2.54
CA TYR A 47 -14.88 -16.76 2.98
C TYR A 47 -13.87 -16.92 4.13
N LEU A 48 -12.64 -16.43 3.96
CA LEU A 48 -11.61 -16.54 5.00
C LEU A 48 -12.02 -15.85 6.31
N TYR A 49 -12.41 -14.59 6.24
CA TYR A 49 -12.76 -13.81 7.42
C TYR A 49 -14.16 -14.08 7.93
N GLY A 50 -15.16 -14.14 7.03
CA GLY A 50 -16.58 -14.25 7.38
C GLY A 50 -16.98 -15.66 7.80
N GLU A 51 -16.59 -16.67 7.04
CA GLU A 51 -17.01 -18.06 7.28
C GLU A 51 -15.98 -18.82 8.12
N LEU A 52 -14.71 -18.81 7.72
CA LEU A 52 -13.67 -19.56 8.42
C LEU A 52 -13.10 -18.84 9.65
N LYS A 53 -13.51 -17.58 9.92
CA LYS A 53 -13.12 -16.79 11.08
C LYS A 53 -11.61 -16.59 11.21
N VAL A 54 -10.90 -16.58 10.10
CA VAL A 54 -9.47 -16.24 10.07
C VAL A 54 -9.30 -14.77 10.44
N ASP A 55 -8.29 -14.45 11.25
CA ASP A 55 -7.97 -13.07 11.63
C ASP A 55 -7.87 -12.15 10.39
N PRO A 56 -8.32 -10.89 10.46
CA PRO A 56 -8.33 -9.98 9.30
C PRO A 56 -6.98 -9.81 8.62
N TRP A 57 -5.90 -9.72 9.39
CA TRP A 57 -4.55 -9.56 8.84
C TRP A 57 -4.11 -10.84 8.11
N TRP A 58 -4.36 -12.00 8.72
CA TRP A 58 -4.06 -13.31 8.11
C TRP A 58 -4.94 -13.59 6.90
N SER A 59 -6.20 -13.20 6.91
CA SER A 59 -7.09 -13.31 5.76
C SER A 59 -6.55 -12.53 4.55
N ALA A 60 -6.10 -11.29 4.76
CA ALA A 60 -5.48 -10.48 3.72
C ALA A 60 -4.15 -11.08 3.23
N THR A 61 -3.33 -11.58 4.15
CA THR A 61 -2.04 -12.21 3.83
C THR A 61 -2.22 -13.47 3.01
N LEU A 62 -3.06 -14.40 3.46
CA LEU A 62 -3.35 -15.64 2.74
C LEU A 62 -3.87 -15.37 1.32
N GLN A 63 -4.71 -14.36 1.17
CA GLN A 63 -5.26 -13.97 -0.12
C GLN A 63 -4.16 -13.47 -1.08
N VAL A 64 -3.26 -12.59 -0.62
CA VAL A 64 -2.17 -12.07 -1.46
C VAL A 64 -1.19 -13.16 -1.83
N GLU A 65 -0.80 -14.01 -0.86
CA GLU A 65 0.14 -15.10 -1.11
C GLU A 65 -0.49 -16.19 -2.01
N TYR A 66 -1.79 -16.44 -1.89
CA TYR A 66 -2.50 -17.35 -2.78
C TYR A 66 -2.56 -16.83 -4.22
N GLU A 67 -2.91 -15.54 -4.43
CA GLU A 67 -2.86 -14.93 -5.75
C GLU A 67 -1.45 -14.99 -6.36
N ARG A 68 -0.42 -14.80 -5.54
CA ARG A 68 0.98 -14.92 -5.98
C ARG A 68 1.33 -16.35 -6.37
N HIS A 69 0.89 -17.34 -5.58
CA HIS A 69 1.06 -18.76 -5.86
C HIS A 69 0.42 -19.17 -7.19
N GLU A 70 -0.81 -18.71 -7.43
CA GLU A 70 -1.58 -18.97 -8.64
C GLU A 70 -1.16 -18.12 -9.85
N GLY A 71 -0.19 -17.21 -9.69
CA GLY A 71 0.26 -16.34 -10.77
C GLY A 71 -0.82 -15.35 -11.25
N VAL A 72 -1.75 -14.95 -10.37
CA VAL A 72 -2.82 -14.01 -10.71
C VAL A 72 -2.24 -12.63 -10.97
N VAL A 73 -2.51 -12.10 -12.16
CA VAL A 73 -2.07 -10.76 -12.56
C VAL A 73 -3.26 -9.89 -12.98
N GLU A 74 -3.07 -8.58 -12.86
CA GLU A 74 -4.02 -7.58 -13.38
C GLU A 74 -3.81 -7.34 -14.89
N LYS A 75 -4.65 -6.49 -15.49
CA LYS A 75 -4.62 -6.18 -16.93
C LYS A 75 -3.27 -5.66 -17.43
N ASP A 76 -2.45 -5.11 -16.55
CA ASP A 76 -1.11 -4.62 -16.86
C ASP A 76 0.00 -5.68 -16.68
N GLY A 77 -0.38 -6.93 -16.44
CA GLY A 77 0.56 -8.06 -16.28
C GLY A 77 1.25 -8.11 -14.91
N ARG A 78 0.88 -7.27 -13.96
CA ARG A 78 1.47 -7.23 -12.61
C ARG A 78 0.54 -7.87 -11.57
N GLY A 79 1.14 -8.51 -10.57
CA GLY A 79 0.40 -8.95 -9.39
C GLY A 79 -0.21 -7.77 -8.63
N LYS A 80 -1.34 -8.00 -7.98
CA LYS A 80 -2.03 -6.98 -7.18
C LYS A 80 -1.27 -6.64 -5.89
N GLY A 81 -0.55 -7.59 -5.32
CA GLY A 81 0.30 -7.42 -4.15
C GLY A 81 -0.41 -6.93 -2.89
N TYR A 82 0.39 -6.46 -1.93
CA TYR A 82 -0.10 -5.88 -0.68
C TYR A 82 -0.43 -4.40 -0.82
N THR A 83 -1.38 -3.95 -0.01
CA THR A 83 -1.69 -2.53 0.18
C THR A 83 -1.37 -2.13 1.61
N ILE A 84 -0.56 -1.10 1.79
CA ILE A 84 -0.32 -0.48 3.09
C ILE A 84 -1.08 0.85 3.12
N CYS A 85 -1.84 1.08 4.19
CA CYS A 85 -2.54 2.33 4.41
C CYS A 85 -2.18 2.91 5.79
N ALA A 86 -1.76 4.17 5.81
CA ALA A 86 -1.53 4.92 7.04
C ALA A 86 -2.45 6.14 7.06
N THR A 87 -3.10 6.37 8.19
CA THR A 87 -4.05 7.46 8.36
C THR A 87 -3.73 8.30 9.59
N LYS A 88 -3.75 9.62 9.44
CA LYS A 88 -3.55 10.56 10.56
C LYS A 88 -4.55 11.70 10.51
N SER A 89 -5.20 11.98 11.62
CA SER A 89 -6.00 13.21 11.80
C SER A 89 -5.12 14.36 12.27
N VAL A 90 -5.18 15.49 11.56
CA VAL A 90 -4.43 16.72 11.84
C VAL A 90 -5.40 17.87 12.06
N LYS A 91 -5.25 18.62 13.16
CA LYS A 91 -6.09 19.80 13.48
C LYS A 91 -5.70 21.00 12.62
N ALA A 92 -5.89 20.89 11.31
CA ALA A 92 -5.61 21.93 10.32
C ALA A 92 -6.55 21.79 9.12
N ALA A 93 -6.69 22.85 8.33
CA ALA A 93 -7.41 22.80 7.06
C ALA A 93 -6.67 21.96 6.02
N PRO A 94 -7.39 21.36 5.04
CA PRO A 94 -6.78 20.52 3.99
C PRO A 94 -5.66 21.20 3.23
N GLU A 95 -5.81 22.49 2.97
CA GLU A 95 -4.81 23.31 2.24
C GLU A 95 -3.51 23.41 3.02
N LYS A 96 -3.58 23.56 4.35
CA LYS A 96 -2.39 23.57 5.23
C LYS A 96 -1.72 22.20 5.27
N CYS A 97 -2.51 21.13 5.37
CA CYS A 97 -1.97 19.77 5.32
C CYS A 97 -1.31 19.49 3.97
N PHE A 98 -1.96 19.87 2.86
CA PHE A 98 -1.43 19.72 1.51
C PHE A 98 -0.13 20.51 1.32
N ALA A 99 -0.04 21.75 1.83
CA ALA A 99 1.16 22.58 1.72
C ALA A 99 2.41 21.92 2.30
N MET A 100 2.27 21.08 3.33
CA MET A 100 3.39 20.32 3.90
C MET A 100 3.94 19.22 2.97
N TRP A 101 3.24 18.93 1.87
CA TRP A 101 3.62 17.97 0.84
C TRP A 101 3.96 18.66 -0.50
N ALA A 102 3.83 19.99 -0.57
CA ALA A 102 3.80 20.70 -1.85
C ALA A 102 5.15 21.31 -2.27
N SER A 103 6.17 21.25 -1.42
CA SER A 103 7.51 21.74 -1.76
C SER A 103 8.60 20.89 -1.12
N GLY A 104 9.80 20.93 -1.70
CA GLY A 104 10.98 20.26 -1.14
C GLY A 104 11.30 20.75 0.27
N GLU A 105 11.24 22.08 0.49
CA GLU A 105 11.48 22.71 1.79
C GLU A 105 10.50 22.20 2.87
N ALA A 106 9.21 22.11 2.54
CA ALA A 106 8.21 21.57 3.47
C ALA A 106 8.47 20.09 3.79
N LEU A 107 8.87 19.29 2.80
CA LEU A 107 9.23 17.88 2.99
C LEU A 107 10.51 17.70 3.82
N ASP A 108 11.47 18.60 3.73
CA ASP A 108 12.71 18.55 4.52
C ASP A 108 12.46 18.55 6.03
N GLY A 109 11.34 19.13 6.45
CA GLY A 109 10.94 19.17 7.85
C GLY A 109 10.49 17.82 8.44
N TRP A 110 10.13 16.81 7.60
CA TRP A 110 9.54 15.57 8.12
C TRP A 110 9.81 14.30 7.28
N PHE A 111 10.09 14.43 5.97
CA PHE A 111 10.24 13.28 5.08
C PHE A 111 11.72 12.87 4.89
N GLY A 112 12.64 13.69 5.28
CA GLY A 112 14.09 13.49 5.13
C GLY A 112 14.75 14.69 4.47
N PRO A 113 16.08 14.72 4.37
CA PRO A 113 16.80 15.91 3.91
C PRO A 113 16.86 16.00 2.38
N LYS A 114 17.07 17.23 1.88
CA LYS A 114 17.38 17.53 0.48
C LYS A 114 16.30 17.04 -0.49
N ASN A 115 15.04 17.34 -0.17
CA ASN A 115 13.94 17.02 -1.06
C ASN A 115 13.94 17.93 -2.28
N VAL A 116 13.90 17.34 -3.45
CA VAL A 116 13.66 18.01 -4.74
C VAL A 116 12.30 17.53 -5.23
N LEU A 117 11.37 18.47 -5.41
CA LEU A 117 10.00 18.15 -5.81
C LEU A 117 9.54 19.08 -6.96
N ASP A 118 9.15 18.47 -8.06
CA ASP A 118 8.35 19.10 -9.13
C ASP A 118 6.92 18.56 -9.03
N LEU A 119 6.05 19.26 -8.28
CA LEU A 119 4.69 18.79 -7.94
C LEU A 119 3.69 19.10 -9.06
N LYS A 120 3.89 18.48 -10.22
CA LYS A 120 2.95 18.48 -11.35
C LYS A 120 2.92 17.12 -12.01
N ALA A 121 1.88 16.83 -12.80
CA ALA A 121 1.83 15.60 -13.58
C ALA A 121 3.05 15.51 -14.52
N GLY A 122 3.78 14.40 -14.45
CA GLY A 122 5.06 14.19 -15.15
C GLY A 122 6.29 14.73 -14.42
N GLY A 123 6.13 15.41 -13.29
CA GLY A 123 7.23 15.81 -12.42
C GLY A 123 7.78 14.67 -11.58
N SER A 124 8.68 14.98 -10.65
CA SER A 124 9.38 13.99 -9.83
C SER A 124 9.58 14.42 -8.40
N LEU A 125 9.78 13.45 -7.52
CA LEU A 125 10.22 13.61 -6.15
C LEU A 125 11.51 12.80 -5.94
N SER A 126 12.50 13.39 -5.28
CA SER A 126 13.67 12.68 -4.77
C SER A 126 14.18 13.32 -3.48
N ASN A 127 14.95 12.59 -2.67
CA ASN A 127 15.59 13.17 -1.50
C ASN A 127 16.97 12.55 -1.21
N GLY A 128 17.68 13.16 -0.25
CA GLY A 128 19.03 12.74 0.14
C GLY A 128 19.11 11.35 0.77
N ASP A 129 18.01 10.79 1.23
CA ASP A 129 17.92 9.42 1.76
C ASP A 129 17.73 8.37 0.66
N GLY A 130 17.68 8.79 -0.62
CA GLY A 130 17.52 7.92 -1.77
C GLY A 130 16.08 7.47 -2.03
N ASN A 131 15.08 8.19 -1.48
CA ASN A 131 13.69 8.00 -1.89
C ASN A 131 13.46 8.71 -3.23
N ALA A 132 12.70 8.07 -4.13
CA ALA A 132 12.35 8.64 -5.43
C ALA A 132 10.97 8.20 -5.90
N ALA A 133 10.27 9.09 -6.60
CA ALA A 133 8.97 8.83 -7.21
C ALA A 133 8.72 9.73 -8.43
N ASP A 134 7.87 9.28 -9.36
CA ASP A 134 7.26 10.12 -10.38
C ASP A 134 5.93 10.65 -9.90
N VAL A 135 5.63 11.92 -10.17
CA VAL A 135 4.33 12.52 -9.91
C VAL A 135 3.37 12.17 -11.05
N LYS A 136 2.31 11.43 -10.78
CA LYS A 136 1.30 11.06 -11.78
C LYS A 136 0.13 12.01 -11.85
N GLY A 137 -0.18 12.69 -10.77
CA GLY A 137 -1.26 13.66 -10.75
C GLY A 137 -1.37 14.37 -9.42
N VAL A 138 -1.90 15.58 -9.49
CA VAL A 138 -2.11 16.45 -8.33
C VAL A 138 -3.47 17.09 -8.43
N THR A 139 -4.24 17.03 -7.36
CA THR A 139 -5.43 17.83 -7.16
C THR A 139 -5.19 18.68 -5.90
N PRO A 140 -4.89 19.99 -6.03
CA PRO A 140 -4.55 20.84 -4.90
C PRO A 140 -5.54 20.72 -3.74
N GLY A 141 -5.04 20.64 -2.52
CA GLY A 141 -5.82 20.47 -1.30
C GLY A 141 -6.55 19.11 -1.15
N LYS A 142 -6.47 18.21 -2.14
CA LYS A 142 -7.23 16.95 -2.12
C LYS A 142 -6.38 15.70 -2.27
N THR A 143 -5.53 15.63 -3.31
CA THR A 143 -4.85 14.35 -3.63
C THR A 143 -3.50 14.59 -4.31
N ILE A 144 -2.50 13.78 -3.95
CA ILE A 144 -1.24 13.62 -4.67
C ILE A 144 -1.12 12.15 -5.05
N ARG A 145 -0.81 11.86 -6.32
CA ARG A 145 -0.56 10.51 -6.83
C ARG A 145 0.86 10.39 -7.34
N LEU A 146 1.56 9.40 -6.83
CA LEU A 146 2.94 9.12 -7.14
C LEU A 146 3.09 7.68 -7.67
N VAL A 147 4.18 7.44 -8.39
CA VAL A 147 4.68 6.10 -8.67
C VAL A 147 6.07 6.00 -8.07
N TRP A 148 6.22 5.11 -7.11
CA TRP A 148 7.46 4.93 -6.35
C TRP A 148 8.54 4.24 -7.16
N LYS A 149 9.78 4.73 -7.02
CA LYS A 149 10.95 4.20 -7.73
C LYS A 149 11.89 3.50 -6.75
N ASP A 150 11.45 2.42 -6.17
CA ASP A 150 12.31 1.59 -5.32
C ASP A 150 12.62 0.27 -6.03
N ALA A 151 13.87 -0.18 -5.95
CA ALA A 151 14.31 -1.42 -6.58
C ALA A 151 13.57 -2.66 -6.04
N SER A 152 13.11 -2.61 -4.78
CA SER A 152 12.36 -3.71 -4.15
C SER A 152 10.89 -3.76 -4.55
N ALA A 153 10.32 -2.63 -5.00
CA ALA A 153 8.92 -2.51 -5.41
C ALA A 153 8.78 -1.48 -6.56
N PRO A 154 9.39 -1.74 -7.72
CA PRO A 154 9.48 -0.76 -8.81
C PRO A 154 8.10 -0.48 -9.41
N GLY A 155 7.81 0.80 -9.59
CA GLY A 155 6.58 1.23 -10.26
C GLY A 155 5.30 1.05 -9.43
N THR A 156 5.41 1.00 -8.10
CA THR A 156 4.27 0.85 -7.19
C THR A 156 3.56 2.18 -6.96
N PRO A 157 2.21 2.23 -7.01
CA PRO A 157 1.45 3.46 -6.85
C PRO A 157 1.33 3.89 -5.39
N VAL A 158 1.52 5.19 -5.15
CA VAL A 158 1.27 5.84 -3.86
C VAL A 158 0.22 6.93 -4.03
N GLU A 159 -0.80 6.94 -3.19
CA GLU A 159 -1.80 8.00 -3.15
C GLU A 159 -1.83 8.65 -1.77
N VAL A 160 -1.77 9.98 -1.75
CA VAL A 160 -1.98 10.79 -0.54
C VAL A 160 -3.29 11.53 -0.69
N LYS A 161 -4.22 11.31 0.24
CA LYS A 161 -5.52 12.01 0.29
C LYS A 161 -5.61 12.93 1.50
N PHE A 162 -6.21 14.10 1.29
CA PHE A 162 -6.48 15.10 2.30
C PHE A 162 -8.00 15.26 2.43
N GLN A 163 -8.59 14.54 3.38
CA GLN A 163 -10.05 14.50 3.55
C GLN A 163 -10.48 15.48 4.67
N PRO A 164 -11.27 16.50 4.34
CA PRO A 164 -11.78 17.44 5.35
C PRO A 164 -12.75 16.74 6.29
N ALA A 165 -12.65 17.09 7.57
CA ALA A 165 -13.60 16.71 8.61
C ALA A 165 -13.80 17.92 9.55
N PRO A 166 -14.86 17.96 10.39
CA PRO A 166 -15.10 19.08 11.28
C PRO A 166 -13.88 19.39 12.17
N GLY A 167 -13.28 20.59 12.00
CA GLY A 167 -12.13 21.07 12.77
C GLY A 167 -10.78 20.37 12.49
N LYS A 168 -10.70 19.48 11.51
CA LYS A 168 -9.49 18.70 11.19
C LYS A 168 -9.46 18.22 9.75
N THR A 169 -8.31 17.71 9.35
CA THR A 169 -8.14 16.98 8.08
C THR A 169 -7.65 15.57 8.39
N THR A 170 -8.22 14.58 7.75
CA THR A 170 -7.68 13.22 7.73
C THR A 170 -6.73 13.10 6.54
N VAL A 171 -5.43 12.92 6.83
CA VAL A 171 -4.41 12.63 5.83
C VAL A 171 -4.27 11.11 5.76
N MET A 172 -4.46 10.54 4.58
CA MET A 172 -4.35 9.12 4.31
C MET A 172 -3.30 8.88 3.23
N VAL A 173 -2.35 8.02 3.51
CA VAL A 173 -1.33 7.56 2.55
C VAL A 173 -1.60 6.10 2.26
N THR A 174 -1.82 5.77 1.00
CA THR A 174 -1.98 4.39 0.53
C THR A 174 -0.84 4.06 -0.42
N HIS A 175 -0.18 2.93 -0.19
CA HIS A 175 0.85 2.39 -1.06
C HIS A 175 0.41 1.00 -1.51
N ASP A 176 0.12 0.86 -2.78
CA ASP A 176 -0.41 -0.37 -3.37
C ASP A 176 0.66 -1.18 -4.09
N ARG A 177 0.37 -2.47 -4.31
CA ARG A 177 1.18 -3.40 -5.10
C ARG A 177 2.58 -3.68 -4.54
N LEU A 178 2.68 -3.73 -3.23
CA LEU A 178 3.90 -4.09 -2.50
C LEU A 178 4.12 -5.61 -2.46
#